data_9f1230dfa4470aee679ebc763f45e930
#
_entry.id   9f1230dfa4470aee679ebc763f45e930
#
_cell.length_a   1.000
_cell.length_b   1.000
_cell.length_c   1.000
_cell.angle_alpha   90.00
_cell.angle_beta   90.00
_cell.angle_gamma   90.00
#
_symmetry.space_group_name_H-M   'P 1'
#
loop_
_entity.id
_entity.type
_entity.pdbx_description
1 polymer ?
#
loop_
_entity_poly.entity_id
_entity_poly.type
_entity_poly.pdbx_seq_one_letter_code
_entity_poly.pdbx_strand_id
1 'polypeptide(L)'
;MLHAAVAWPSVDTQTRESTDALLRGLLFGPSGDPMYPTYASKNKRKYRYYVSKAEMRFGAAGKTHERIPAAEVEAATVNQVKTVLSSPEAITAVCKSLELQGVQINEDEIVMGLHQLGEAWEQLYPAERIRIVKLMIERVDLVTGGLKVKWHALGWKELIKEFAAKGIGAELMEMETA
;
A
#
# COMPACT_ATOMS: atom_id res chain seq x y z
N MET A 1 -6.26 -17.13 -1.85
CA MET A 1 -5.28 -16.38 -1.03
C MET A 1 -4.01 -16.19 -1.86
N LEU A 2 -3.82 -14.98 -2.39
CA LEU A 2 -2.61 -14.64 -3.13
C LEU A 2 -1.50 -14.28 -2.12
N HIS A 3 -0.51 -15.12 -2.00
CA HIS A 3 0.68 -14.87 -1.20
C HIS A 3 1.87 -14.74 -2.16
N ALA A 4 2.29 -13.51 -2.43
CA ALA A 4 3.52 -13.27 -3.14
C ALA A 4 4.60 -12.75 -2.16
N ALA A 5 5.71 -13.45 -2.07
CA ALA A 5 6.91 -12.95 -1.42
C ALA A 5 7.75 -12.21 -2.46
N VAL A 6 8.05 -10.94 -2.22
CA VAL A 6 8.80 -10.09 -3.15
C VAL A 6 10.12 -9.70 -2.53
N ALA A 7 11.19 -9.86 -3.31
CA ALA A 7 12.54 -9.45 -2.93
C ALA A 7 12.64 -7.91 -2.86
N TRP A 8 13.48 -7.40 -1.97
CA TRP A 8 13.75 -5.98 -1.78
C TRP A 8 14.45 -5.37 -2.99
N PRO A 9 13.91 -4.30 -3.59
CA PRO A 9 14.71 -3.48 -4.48
C PRO A 9 15.70 -2.64 -3.65
N SER A 10 16.96 -2.64 -4.03
CA SER A 10 17.94 -1.68 -3.51
C SER A 10 17.68 -0.33 -4.18
N VAL A 11 16.97 0.57 -3.50
CA VAL A 11 16.66 1.91 -4.02
C VAL A 11 17.26 2.95 -3.09
N ASP A 12 18.14 3.76 -3.64
CA ASP A 12 18.70 4.94 -2.98
C ASP A 12 17.67 6.09 -3.06
N THR A 13 16.63 6.02 -2.20
CA THR A 13 15.48 6.93 -2.30
C THR A 13 15.41 7.85 -1.10
N GLN A 14 15.73 9.11 -1.31
CA GLN A 14 15.51 10.19 -0.35
C GLN A 14 14.00 10.50 -0.27
N THR A 15 13.34 10.09 0.80
CA THR A 15 11.94 10.44 1.03
C THR A 15 11.85 11.84 1.62
N ARG A 16 11.31 12.81 0.86
CA ARG A 16 10.91 14.11 1.38
C ARG A 16 9.77 13.93 2.39
N GLU A 17 9.73 14.83 3.39
CA GLU A 17 8.73 14.83 4.46
C GLU A 17 7.30 14.77 3.90
N SER A 18 6.66 13.63 4.06
CA SER A 18 5.22 13.53 4.15
C SER A 18 4.88 13.16 5.60
N THR A 19 4.00 13.92 6.22
CA THR A 19 3.62 13.79 7.62
C THR A 19 2.97 12.44 7.94
N ASP A 20 2.52 11.70 6.92
CA ASP A 20 1.86 10.42 7.07
C ASP A 20 2.68 9.29 6.45
N ALA A 21 3.11 8.35 7.30
CA ALA A 21 3.77 7.13 6.87
C ALA A 21 2.74 6.17 6.26
N LEU A 22 2.98 5.75 5.00
CA LEU A 22 2.06 4.94 4.20
C LEU A 22 1.60 3.66 4.92
N LEU A 23 2.52 2.98 5.60
CA LEU A 23 2.27 1.71 6.27
C LEU A 23 2.04 1.84 7.78
N ARG A 24 1.71 3.04 8.28
CA ARG A 24 1.37 3.23 9.69
C ARG A 24 0.18 2.36 10.08
N GLY A 25 0.38 1.46 11.05
CA GLY A 25 -0.63 0.53 11.54
C GLY A 25 -0.82 -0.73 10.69
N LEU A 26 -0.13 -0.83 9.55
CA LEU A 26 -0.20 -1.97 8.64
C LEU A 26 1.04 -2.85 8.66
N LEU A 27 2.21 -2.31 9.05
CA LEU A 27 3.49 -3.01 8.99
C LEU A 27 3.78 -3.77 10.28
N PHE A 28 4.23 -5.02 10.12
CA PHE A 28 4.61 -5.93 11.21
C PHE A 28 5.98 -6.54 10.95
N GLY A 29 6.76 -6.66 12.01
CA GLY A 29 8.10 -7.25 11.99
C GLY A 29 8.07 -8.78 11.85
N PRO A 30 9.26 -9.41 11.70
CA PRO A 30 9.37 -10.87 11.55
C PRO A 30 8.81 -11.67 12.72
N SER A 31 8.78 -11.10 13.92
CA SER A 31 8.16 -11.70 15.12
C SER A 31 6.65 -11.48 15.20
N GLY A 32 6.05 -10.81 14.22
CA GLY A 32 4.62 -10.44 14.24
C GLY A 32 4.30 -9.19 15.06
N ASP A 33 5.29 -8.48 15.57
CA ASP A 33 5.13 -7.25 16.34
C ASP A 33 4.83 -6.06 15.41
N PRO A 34 3.91 -5.15 15.80
CA PRO A 34 3.63 -3.96 15.01
C PRO A 34 4.83 -3.04 14.97
N MET A 35 5.07 -2.46 13.78
CA MET A 35 6.15 -1.51 13.54
C MET A 35 5.61 -0.09 13.39
N TYR A 36 6.37 0.87 13.90
CA TYR A 36 5.99 2.28 13.98
C TYR A 36 6.98 3.17 13.23
N PRO A 37 6.48 4.20 12.54
CA PRO A 37 7.35 5.14 11.86
C PRO A 37 8.11 6.01 12.88
N THR A 38 9.41 6.18 12.64
CA THR A 38 10.31 7.08 13.38
C THR A 38 11.18 7.85 12.41
N TYR A 39 11.82 8.91 12.90
CA TYR A 39 12.65 9.78 12.08
C TYR A 39 14.07 9.86 12.68
N ALA A 40 15.06 9.84 11.81
CA ALA A 40 16.44 10.13 12.15
C ALA A 40 16.95 11.28 11.27
N SER A 41 17.75 12.17 11.85
CA SER A 41 18.38 13.28 11.10
C SER A 41 19.86 13.00 10.91
N LYS A 42 20.33 13.10 9.67
CA LYS A 42 21.76 13.04 9.31
C LYS A 42 22.06 14.12 8.28
N ASN A 43 23.08 14.95 8.53
CA ASN A 43 23.48 16.03 7.62
C ASN A 43 22.32 16.96 7.21
N LYS A 44 21.52 17.42 8.18
CA LYS A 44 20.31 18.24 7.97
C LYS A 44 19.21 17.60 7.11
N ARG A 45 19.31 16.30 6.80
CA ARG A 45 18.28 15.53 6.12
C ARG A 45 17.56 14.63 7.10
N LYS A 46 16.22 14.53 6.97
CA LYS A 46 15.39 13.62 7.77
C LYS A 46 15.14 12.34 6.98
N TYR A 47 15.36 11.22 7.64
CA TYR A 47 15.11 9.88 7.12
C TYR A 47 14.04 9.22 7.96
N ARG A 48 13.07 8.60 7.32
CA ARG A 48 12.01 7.84 7.98
C ARG A 48 12.35 6.36 7.99
N TYR A 49 12.11 5.74 9.14
CA TYR A 49 12.30 4.31 9.37
C TYR A 49 11.08 3.74 10.05
N TYR A 50 10.90 2.44 9.95
CA TYR A 50 9.99 1.68 10.79
C TYR A 50 10.80 0.92 11.84
N VAL A 51 10.33 0.96 13.10
CA VAL A 51 10.95 0.31 14.26
C VAL A 51 9.91 -0.45 15.06
N SER A 52 10.33 -1.44 15.84
CA SER A 52 9.45 -2.16 16.76
C SER A 52 8.92 -1.24 17.86
N LYS A 53 7.77 -1.62 18.45
CA LYS A 53 7.22 -0.92 19.62
C LYS A 53 8.19 -0.88 20.78
N ALA A 54 8.95 -1.94 20.98
CA ALA A 54 9.96 -2.02 22.04
C ALA A 54 11.08 -1.01 21.84
N GLU A 55 11.59 -0.87 20.61
CA GLU A 55 12.60 0.14 20.29
C GLU A 55 12.05 1.58 20.47
N MET A 56 10.78 1.83 20.10
CA MET A 56 10.15 3.14 20.35
C MET A 56 10.09 3.50 21.83
N ARG A 57 9.83 2.52 22.73
CA ARG A 57 9.70 2.76 24.17
C ARG A 57 11.03 2.83 24.90
N PHE A 58 11.98 1.99 24.52
CA PHE A 58 13.22 1.76 25.29
C PHE A 58 14.49 2.15 24.51
N GLY A 59 14.33 2.74 23.32
CA GLY A 59 15.47 3.11 22.47
C GLY A 59 16.30 1.89 22.06
N ALA A 60 17.62 2.04 22.05
CA ALA A 60 18.54 0.97 21.65
C ALA A 60 18.42 -0.31 22.49
N ALA A 61 18.04 -0.21 23.77
CA ALA A 61 17.83 -1.36 24.66
C ALA A 61 16.60 -2.21 24.23
N GLY A 62 15.63 -1.60 23.56
CA GLY A 62 14.45 -2.29 23.03
C GLY A 62 14.59 -2.75 21.57
N LYS A 63 15.77 -2.65 20.99
CA LYS A 63 16.00 -3.04 19.59
C LYS A 63 15.90 -4.55 19.43
N THR A 64 14.78 -5.00 18.86
CA THR A 64 14.54 -6.42 18.55
C THR A 64 14.92 -6.77 17.12
N HIS A 65 14.86 -5.79 16.21
CA HIS A 65 15.15 -5.94 14.79
C HIS A 65 15.89 -4.71 14.27
N GLU A 66 16.44 -4.80 13.08
CA GLU A 66 17.01 -3.64 12.41
C GLU A 66 15.92 -2.62 12.04
N ARG A 67 16.31 -1.36 11.99
CA ARG A 67 15.46 -0.28 11.50
C ARG A 67 15.24 -0.46 10.01
N ILE A 68 14.00 -0.49 9.58
CA ILE A 68 13.66 -0.66 8.17
C ILE A 68 13.48 0.70 7.53
N PRO A 69 14.23 1.03 6.47
CA PRO A 69 14.04 2.28 5.73
C PRO A 69 12.61 2.35 5.16
N ALA A 70 11.87 3.41 5.48
CA ALA A 70 10.48 3.52 5.05
C ALA A 70 10.35 3.56 3.52
N ALA A 71 11.28 4.24 2.83
CA ALA A 71 11.27 4.33 1.38
C ALA A 71 11.26 2.96 0.70
N GLU A 72 12.07 2.01 1.19
CA GLU A 72 12.21 0.68 0.61
C GLU A 72 10.93 -0.14 0.81
N VAL A 73 10.45 -0.25 2.05
CA VAL A 73 9.28 -1.08 2.35
C VAL A 73 7.99 -0.50 1.77
N GLU A 74 7.85 0.84 1.75
CA GLU A 74 6.72 1.52 1.14
C GLU A 74 6.72 1.34 -0.38
N ALA A 75 7.88 1.49 -1.05
CA ALA A 75 8.01 1.24 -2.49
C ALA A 75 7.70 -0.21 -2.86
N ALA A 76 8.23 -1.17 -2.11
CA ALA A 76 7.94 -2.59 -2.33
C ALA A 76 6.44 -2.90 -2.18
N THR A 77 5.78 -2.31 -1.17
CA THR A 77 4.34 -2.47 -0.97
C THR A 77 3.53 -1.83 -2.09
N VAL A 78 3.89 -0.61 -2.52
CA VAL A 78 3.23 0.07 -3.66
C VAL A 78 3.38 -0.74 -4.94
N ASN A 79 4.55 -1.31 -5.20
CA ASN A 79 4.74 -2.17 -6.37
C ASN A 79 3.83 -3.40 -6.33
N GLN A 80 3.59 -4.00 -5.16
CA GLN A 80 2.61 -5.08 -5.01
C GLN A 80 1.18 -4.60 -5.29
N VAL A 81 0.80 -3.42 -4.78
CA VAL A 81 -0.51 -2.82 -5.07
C VAL A 81 -0.68 -2.64 -6.58
N LYS A 82 0.29 -2.01 -7.26
CA LYS A 82 0.26 -1.81 -8.72
C LYS A 82 0.16 -3.13 -9.49
N THR A 83 0.93 -4.14 -9.09
CA THR A 83 0.89 -5.47 -9.71
C THR A 83 -0.51 -6.08 -9.62
N VAL A 84 -1.16 -5.98 -8.46
CA VAL A 84 -2.51 -6.53 -8.27
C VAL A 84 -3.55 -5.71 -9.03
N LEU A 85 -3.44 -4.37 -9.05
CA LEU A 85 -4.33 -3.50 -9.83
C LEU A 85 -4.23 -3.75 -11.35
N SER A 86 -3.08 -4.22 -11.82
CA SER A 86 -2.82 -4.54 -13.23
C SER A 86 -3.02 -6.02 -13.58
N SER A 87 -3.43 -6.87 -12.61
CA SER A 87 -3.65 -8.31 -12.84
C SER A 87 -5.12 -8.59 -13.15
N PRO A 88 -5.45 -8.95 -14.40
CA PRO A 88 -6.82 -9.33 -14.77
C PRO A 88 -7.36 -10.47 -13.91
N GLU A 89 -6.52 -11.47 -13.59
CA GLU A 89 -6.92 -12.63 -12.79
C GLU A 89 -7.28 -12.23 -11.36
N ALA A 90 -6.52 -11.30 -10.76
CA ALA A 90 -6.82 -10.79 -9.42
C ALA A 90 -8.12 -9.99 -9.41
N ILE A 91 -8.34 -9.17 -10.43
CA ILE A 91 -9.56 -8.35 -10.57
C ILE A 91 -10.77 -9.26 -10.77
N THR A 92 -10.72 -10.23 -11.69
CA THR A 92 -11.79 -11.21 -11.93
C THR A 92 -12.13 -12.00 -10.67
N ALA A 93 -11.13 -12.39 -9.87
CA ALA A 93 -11.38 -13.08 -8.61
C ALA A 93 -12.10 -12.20 -7.58
N VAL A 94 -11.80 -10.90 -7.54
CA VAL A 94 -12.52 -9.93 -6.70
C VAL A 94 -13.94 -9.74 -7.19
N CYS A 95 -14.15 -9.52 -8.49
CA CYS A 95 -15.47 -9.36 -9.10
C CYS A 95 -16.38 -10.55 -8.79
N LYS A 96 -15.89 -11.76 -9.02
CA LYS A 96 -16.62 -13.00 -8.72
C LYS A 96 -16.98 -13.12 -7.23
N SER A 97 -16.07 -12.70 -6.33
CA SER A 97 -16.37 -12.69 -4.89
C SER A 97 -17.46 -11.69 -4.52
N LEU A 98 -17.54 -10.55 -5.22
CA LEU A 98 -18.56 -9.53 -5.00
C LEU A 98 -19.93 -9.95 -5.56
N GLU A 99 -19.96 -10.59 -6.72
CA GLU A 99 -21.18 -11.17 -7.32
C GLU A 99 -21.81 -12.22 -6.39
N LEU A 100 -20.99 -13.09 -5.81
CA LEU A 100 -21.46 -14.07 -4.81
C LEU A 100 -22.06 -13.40 -3.55
N GLN A 101 -21.74 -12.14 -3.30
CA GLN A 101 -22.33 -11.33 -2.23
C GLN A 101 -23.54 -10.50 -2.68
N GLY A 102 -24.03 -10.73 -3.92
CA GLY A 102 -25.19 -10.04 -4.48
C GLY A 102 -24.92 -8.60 -4.94
N VAL A 103 -23.67 -8.22 -5.13
CA VAL A 103 -23.31 -6.92 -5.71
C VAL A 103 -23.37 -7.02 -7.22
N GLN A 104 -24.24 -6.23 -7.85
CA GLN A 104 -24.22 -6.10 -9.32
C GLN A 104 -23.04 -5.23 -9.71
N ILE A 105 -22.18 -5.76 -10.56
CA ILE A 105 -20.96 -5.12 -11.05
C ILE A 105 -20.86 -5.29 -12.57
N ASN A 106 -20.28 -4.29 -13.21
CA ASN A 106 -19.80 -4.41 -14.56
C ASN A 106 -18.30 -4.70 -14.50
N GLU A 107 -17.93 -5.95 -14.82
CA GLU A 107 -16.54 -6.42 -14.72
C GLU A 107 -15.60 -5.58 -15.59
N ASP A 108 -16.00 -5.23 -16.82
CA ASP A 108 -15.18 -4.45 -17.75
C ASP A 108 -14.89 -3.04 -17.21
N GLU A 109 -15.90 -2.37 -16.63
CA GLU A 109 -15.72 -1.05 -16.01
C GLU A 109 -14.79 -1.12 -14.82
N ILE A 110 -14.87 -2.17 -14.01
CA ILE A 110 -13.99 -2.36 -12.85
C ILE A 110 -12.56 -2.62 -13.31
N VAL A 111 -12.36 -3.49 -14.27
CA VAL A 111 -11.03 -3.77 -14.83
C VAL A 111 -10.39 -2.49 -15.35
N MET A 112 -11.13 -1.71 -16.14
CA MET A 112 -10.65 -0.43 -16.65
C MET A 112 -10.31 0.56 -15.52
N GLY A 113 -11.22 0.75 -14.58
CA GLY A 113 -11.04 1.69 -13.48
C GLY A 113 -9.83 1.35 -12.60
N LEU A 114 -9.64 0.08 -12.26
CA LEU A 114 -8.50 -0.36 -11.46
C LEU A 114 -7.17 -0.25 -12.22
N HIS A 115 -7.19 -0.52 -13.52
CA HIS A 115 -6.01 -0.32 -14.38
C HIS A 115 -5.62 1.17 -14.44
N GLN A 116 -6.59 2.05 -14.71
CA GLN A 116 -6.38 3.51 -14.70
C GLN A 116 -5.86 4.01 -13.35
N LEU A 117 -6.35 3.49 -12.23
CA LEU A 117 -5.82 3.80 -10.90
C LEU A 117 -4.34 3.40 -10.77
N GLY A 118 -3.97 2.24 -11.30
CA GLY A 118 -2.58 1.78 -11.32
C GLY A 118 -1.67 2.73 -12.13
N GLU A 119 -2.12 3.22 -13.27
CA GLU A 119 -1.41 4.17 -14.12
C GLU A 119 -1.31 5.56 -13.48
N ALA A 120 -2.41 6.04 -12.89
CA ALA A 120 -2.48 7.34 -12.23
C ALA A 120 -1.81 7.37 -10.85
N TRP A 121 -1.27 6.27 -10.35
CA TRP A 121 -0.74 6.15 -8.98
C TRP A 121 0.23 7.26 -8.60
N GLU A 122 1.14 7.63 -9.50
CA GLU A 122 2.15 8.65 -9.21
C GLU A 122 1.58 10.08 -9.17
N GLN A 123 0.40 10.28 -9.72
CA GLN A 123 -0.31 11.57 -9.75
C GLN A 123 -1.19 11.77 -8.52
N LEU A 124 -1.53 10.67 -7.81
CA LEU A 124 -2.35 10.73 -6.61
C LEU A 124 -1.67 11.51 -5.47
N TYR A 125 -2.44 12.29 -4.75
CA TYR A 125 -1.96 12.94 -3.54
C TYR A 125 -1.56 11.91 -2.47
N PRO A 126 -0.59 12.23 -1.59
CA PRO A 126 -0.16 11.32 -0.53
C PRO A 126 -1.30 10.78 0.35
N ALA A 127 -2.30 11.61 0.66
CA ALA A 127 -3.45 11.21 1.45
C ALA A 127 -4.32 10.16 0.74
N GLU A 128 -4.48 10.28 -0.58
CA GLU A 128 -5.24 9.33 -1.40
C GLU A 128 -4.51 7.99 -1.48
N ARG A 129 -3.19 7.99 -1.71
CA ARG A 129 -2.38 6.76 -1.71
C ARG A 129 -2.51 6.02 -0.38
N ILE A 130 -2.42 6.73 0.75
CA ILE A 130 -2.58 6.16 2.09
C ILE A 130 -3.97 5.56 2.26
N ARG A 131 -5.01 6.25 1.79
CA ARG A 131 -6.38 5.79 1.85
C ARG A 131 -6.59 4.51 1.06
N ILE A 132 -6.11 4.46 -0.20
CA ILE A 132 -6.20 3.30 -1.07
C ILE A 132 -5.45 2.11 -0.45
N VAL A 133 -4.22 2.32 0.02
CA VAL A 133 -3.43 1.27 0.68
C VAL A 133 -4.17 0.71 1.90
N LYS A 134 -4.76 1.57 2.74
CA LYS A 134 -5.54 1.13 3.91
C LYS A 134 -6.83 0.41 3.56
N LEU A 135 -7.45 0.72 2.43
CA LEU A 135 -8.61 -0.01 1.94
C LEU A 135 -8.22 -1.40 1.41
N MET A 136 -7.13 -1.48 0.65
CA MET A 136 -6.73 -2.71 -0.02
C MET A 136 -5.97 -3.69 0.88
N ILE A 137 -5.19 -3.19 1.84
CA ILE A 137 -4.24 -3.96 2.63
C ILE A 137 -4.71 -4.06 4.08
N GLU A 138 -4.85 -5.29 4.56
CA GLU A 138 -5.11 -5.59 5.97
C GLU A 138 -3.80 -5.56 6.78
N ARG A 139 -2.72 -6.12 6.20
CA ARG A 139 -1.46 -6.31 6.91
C ARG A 139 -0.29 -6.52 5.94
N VAL A 140 0.87 -6.01 6.32
CA VAL A 140 2.16 -6.26 5.66
C VAL A 140 3.11 -6.86 6.68
N ASP A 141 3.52 -8.10 6.46
CA ASP A 141 4.49 -8.80 7.31
C ASP A 141 5.87 -8.77 6.66
N LEU A 142 6.88 -8.34 7.41
CA LEU A 142 8.27 -8.49 7.02
C LEU A 142 8.69 -9.94 7.18
N VAL A 143 9.26 -10.51 6.13
CA VAL A 143 9.79 -11.87 6.12
C VAL A 143 11.24 -11.86 5.66
N THR A 144 11.96 -12.96 5.87
CA THR A 144 13.34 -13.08 5.40
C THR A 144 13.40 -12.87 3.89
N GLY A 145 14.11 -11.83 3.46
CA GLY A 145 14.30 -11.49 2.06
C GLY A 145 13.16 -10.73 1.38
N GLY A 146 12.12 -10.29 2.13
CA GLY A 146 11.04 -9.56 1.48
C GLY A 146 9.87 -9.17 2.38
N LEU A 147 8.69 -9.08 1.79
CA LEU A 147 7.44 -8.79 2.49
C LEU A 147 6.30 -9.70 2.00
N LYS A 148 5.32 -9.88 2.86
CA LYS A 148 4.09 -10.61 2.58
C LYS A 148 2.90 -9.69 2.83
N VAL A 149 2.09 -9.45 1.80
CA VAL A 149 0.90 -8.61 1.88
C VAL A 149 -0.33 -9.47 2.11
N LYS A 150 -1.13 -9.11 3.10
CA LYS A 150 -2.46 -9.67 3.33
C LYS A 150 -3.50 -8.64 2.86
N TRP A 151 -4.32 -9.05 1.91
CA TRP A 151 -5.31 -8.19 1.28
C TRP A 151 -6.62 -8.16 2.05
N HIS A 152 -7.28 -7.01 2.08
CA HIS A 152 -8.55 -6.78 2.76
C HIS A 152 -9.72 -7.03 1.80
N ALA A 153 -10.39 -8.17 1.94
CA ALA A 153 -11.48 -8.56 1.03
C ALA A 153 -12.62 -7.53 0.94
N LEU A 154 -13.00 -6.91 2.08
CA LEU A 154 -14.05 -5.87 2.10
C LEU A 154 -13.58 -4.53 1.53
N GLY A 155 -12.30 -4.22 1.64
CA GLY A 155 -11.73 -2.97 1.15
C GLY A 155 -11.80 -2.85 -0.37
N TRP A 156 -11.66 -3.94 -1.08
CA TRP A 156 -11.88 -4.02 -2.52
C TRP A 156 -13.31 -3.63 -2.90
N LYS A 157 -14.31 -4.11 -2.15
CA LYS A 157 -15.71 -3.77 -2.36
C LYS A 157 -15.95 -2.26 -2.22
N GLU A 158 -15.37 -1.64 -1.19
CA GLU A 158 -15.50 -0.20 -0.97
C GLU A 158 -14.79 0.60 -2.09
N LEU A 159 -13.60 0.19 -2.49
CA LEU A 159 -12.85 0.81 -3.58
C LEU A 159 -13.66 0.76 -4.89
N ILE A 160 -14.18 -0.42 -5.26
CA ILE A 160 -14.96 -0.63 -6.48
C ILE A 160 -16.25 0.21 -6.44
N LYS A 161 -16.97 0.24 -5.33
CA LYS A 161 -18.16 1.09 -5.17
C LYS A 161 -17.84 2.57 -5.33
N GLU A 162 -16.71 3.00 -4.84
CA GLU A 162 -16.27 4.38 -4.95
C GLU A 162 -15.93 4.75 -6.40
N PHE A 163 -15.30 3.86 -7.14
CA PHE A 163 -15.07 4.01 -8.58
C PHE A 163 -16.39 4.08 -9.35
N ALA A 164 -17.32 3.18 -9.09
CA ALA A 164 -18.63 3.16 -9.74
C ALA A 164 -19.47 4.40 -9.39
N ALA A 165 -19.34 4.96 -8.17
CA ALA A 165 -20.14 6.09 -7.73
C ALA A 165 -19.60 7.46 -8.17
N LYS A 166 -18.29 7.60 -8.33
CA LYS A 166 -17.64 8.91 -8.59
C LYS A 166 -17.21 9.10 -10.02
N GLY A 167 -17.23 8.05 -10.85
CA GLY A 167 -16.69 8.13 -12.21
C GLY A 167 -15.28 8.73 -12.20
N ILE A 168 -14.35 8.17 -11.39
CA ILE A 168 -12.98 8.69 -11.24
C ILE A 168 -12.29 8.86 -12.61
N GLY A 169 -12.75 8.14 -13.64
CA GLY A 169 -12.39 8.38 -15.04
C GLY A 169 -12.82 9.75 -15.57
N ALA A 170 -13.85 10.37 -15.01
CA ALA A 170 -14.31 11.70 -15.47
C ALA A 170 -13.45 12.84 -14.89
N GLU A 171 -13.06 12.77 -13.62
CA GLU A 171 -12.18 13.78 -13.01
C GLU A 171 -10.74 13.74 -13.57
N LEU A 172 -10.24 12.54 -13.91
CA LEU A 172 -8.92 12.40 -14.55
C LEU A 172 -8.95 12.90 -16.02
N MET A 173 -10.05 12.73 -16.75
CA MET A 173 -10.22 13.28 -18.08
C MET A 173 -10.33 14.81 -18.10
N GLU A 174 -10.90 15.42 -17.07
CA GLU A 174 -10.96 16.89 -16.96
C GLU A 174 -9.59 17.50 -16.68
N MET A 175 -8.68 16.78 -16.02
CA MET A 175 -7.30 17.24 -15.79
C MET A 175 -6.40 17.15 -17.03
N GLU A 176 -6.69 16.26 -17.99
CA GLU A 176 -5.92 16.15 -19.24
C GLU A 176 -6.34 17.19 -20.29
N THR A 177 -7.48 17.83 -20.15
CA THR A 177 -8.03 18.82 -21.11
C THR A 177 -7.90 20.27 -20.62
N ALA A 178 -7.25 20.54 -19.50
CA ALA A 178 -6.95 21.86 -18.94
C ALA A 178 -5.46 22.18 -19.04
#